data_e5c78e450ab4b3fc49ddecae4eebabe2
#
_entry.id   e5c78e450ab4b3fc49ddecae4eebabe2
#
_cell.length_a   1.000
_cell.length_b   1.000
_cell.length_c   1.000
_cell.angle_alpha   90.00
_cell.angle_beta   90.00
_cell.angle_gamma   90.00
#
_symmetry.space_group_name_H-M   'P 1'
#
loop_
_entity.id
_entity.type
_entity.pdbx_description
1 polymer ?
#
loop_
_entity_poly.entity_id
_entity_poly.type
_entity_poly.pdbx_seq_one_letter_code
_entity_poly.pdbx_strand_id
1 'polypeptide(L)'
;MKTTIPNLIGARWETPASVTQFVPIHNPSTGEVIGEVPLCGQVEVDAAVNAATRAFATWSVTPAPKRAACLFRYRELLEQNFEQLARLVTRENGKTLEEAKGDVRRGIEVVEFACGISHLAKGESLPQVADQIDAVTMREPIGVCAGITPYNFPAMVPMWMYPLAIACGNTFILKPSEKVPLTAVRLAELFQEAGLPEGVFNIVHGGREVVDALCTHPGIVAVSFVGSSRIAEHVYTLGSRHGKRVQAAGGAKNVLLVMPDAEPDPTLRAILGSAYGCAGQRCMAGSLLMGVGDQTADEWRERLGAALSEFKVDDTSANDRADMGPVIDGAAQKRVIGFVEGAPASGAEIAFDGRRLSPDRGFFVGPTLIDRVQPGTNLFEEEIFGPVLSMMRPKTLDEAIAMMNTHSYGNGASIFTSSGAAARQFTREIQCGMLGINVGVPAPMALFSFSGWNRSFFGDLHVQGLEGVMFYTRQKVVLSRWDKNYVRSQGW
;
A
#
# COMPACT_ATOMS: atom_id res chain seq x y z
N MET A 1 -15.99 27.77 -9.48
CA MET A 1 -14.83 27.30 -10.28
C MET A 1 -14.39 25.94 -9.73
N LYS A 2 -14.11 24.98 -10.58
CA LYS A 2 -13.55 23.70 -10.14
C LYS A 2 -12.12 23.94 -9.64
N THR A 3 -11.78 23.40 -8.48
CA THR A 3 -10.43 23.51 -7.91
C THR A 3 -9.50 22.56 -8.64
N THR A 4 -8.52 23.11 -9.39
CA THR A 4 -7.47 22.30 -10.01
C THR A 4 -6.36 22.03 -9.00
N ILE A 5 -5.94 20.77 -8.91
CA ILE A 5 -4.93 20.33 -7.94
C ILE A 5 -3.53 20.59 -8.51
N PRO A 6 -2.68 21.37 -7.81
CA PRO A 6 -1.36 21.72 -8.32
C PRO A 6 -0.32 20.61 -8.10
N ASN A 7 0.72 20.59 -8.93
CA ASN A 7 1.96 19.86 -8.64
C ASN A 7 2.78 20.61 -7.58
N LEU A 8 3.64 19.88 -6.85
CA LEU A 8 4.72 20.46 -6.05
C LEU A 8 6.05 20.18 -6.73
N ILE A 9 6.70 21.21 -7.27
CA ILE A 9 8.02 21.08 -7.90
C ILE A 9 9.00 22.09 -7.26
N GLY A 10 9.99 21.58 -6.56
CA GLY A 10 10.85 22.42 -5.73
C GLY A 10 10.09 23.00 -4.54
N ALA A 11 9.93 24.32 -4.51
CA ALA A 11 9.13 25.02 -3.50
C ALA A 11 7.74 25.43 -4.02
N ARG A 12 7.44 25.23 -5.28
CA ARG A 12 6.31 25.87 -5.95
C ARG A 12 5.15 24.90 -6.12
N TRP A 13 3.97 25.36 -5.69
CA TRP A 13 2.71 24.76 -6.04
C TRP A 13 2.20 25.40 -7.33
N GLU A 14 2.13 24.62 -8.40
CA GLU A 14 1.75 25.14 -9.71
C GLU A 14 0.93 24.12 -10.53
N THR A 15 -0.03 24.63 -11.28
CA THR A 15 -0.69 23.88 -12.35
C THR A 15 0.00 24.26 -13.66
N PRO A 16 0.65 23.30 -14.36
CA PRO A 16 1.37 23.63 -15.59
C PRO A 16 0.43 24.20 -16.65
N ALA A 17 0.79 25.34 -17.24
CA ALA A 17 -0.01 25.98 -18.30
C ALA A 17 -0.07 25.16 -19.61
N SER A 18 0.89 24.22 -19.78
CA SER A 18 0.97 23.31 -20.93
C SER A 18 -0.04 22.17 -20.89
N VAL A 19 -0.60 21.86 -19.71
CA VAL A 19 -1.54 20.74 -19.55
C VAL A 19 -2.95 21.15 -19.96
N THR A 20 -3.52 20.40 -20.90
CA THR A 20 -4.86 20.62 -21.43
C THR A 20 -5.87 19.53 -21.03
N GLN A 21 -5.39 18.44 -20.45
CA GLN A 21 -6.23 17.31 -20.03
C GLN A 21 -6.31 17.22 -18.52
N PHE A 22 -7.53 17.07 -18.00
CA PHE A 22 -7.81 16.98 -16.58
C PHE A 22 -8.76 15.79 -16.31
N VAL A 23 -8.59 15.17 -15.16
CA VAL A 23 -9.48 14.09 -14.68
C VAL A 23 -10.26 14.63 -13.48
N PRO A 24 -11.59 14.44 -13.43
CA PRO A 24 -12.39 14.85 -12.28
C PRO A 24 -12.09 13.99 -11.06
N ILE A 25 -12.04 14.62 -9.90
CA ILE A 25 -11.99 13.98 -8.59
C ILE A 25 -13.42 13.97 -8.06
N HIS A 26 -13.89 12.81 -7.65
CA HIS A 26 -15.23 12.66 -7.09
C HIS A 26 -15.21 12.52 -5.56
N ASN A 27 -16.26 12.97 -4.91
CA ASN A 27 -16.68 12.37 -3.64
C ASN A 27 -17.46 11.09 -3.97
N PRO A 28 -16.93 9.89 -3.67
CA PRO A 28 -17.59 8.65 -4.08
C PRO A 28 -18.95 8.43 -3.42
N SER A 29 -19.19 9.01 -2.24
CA SER A 29 -20.46 8.89 -1.52
C SER A 29 -21.61 9.67 -2.18
N THR A 30 -21.29 10.78 -2.85
CA THR A 30 -22.32 11.62 -3.50
C THR A 30 -22.28 11.58 -5.02
N GLY A 31 -21.14 11.15 -5.61
CA GLY A 31 -20.86 11.23 -7.03
C GLY A 31 -20.47 12.64 -7.52
N GLU A 32 -20.45 13.64 -6.62
CA GLU A 32 -20.13 15.03 -6.96
C GLU A 32 -18.65 15.19 -7.31
N VAL A 33 -18.38 16.05 -8.28
CA VAL A 33 -16.99 16.46 -8.62
C VAL A 33 -16.52 17.49 -7.61
N ILE A 34 -15.47 17.16 -6.85
CA ILE A 34 -14.87 17.99 -5.79
C ILE A 34 -13.59 18.70 -6.22
N GLY A 35 -13.08 18.41 -7.40
CA GLY A 35 -11.88 18.99 -7.98
C GLY A 35 -11.51 18.32 -9.30
N GLU A 36 -10.38 18.73 -9.87
CA GLU A 36 -9.80 18.10 -11.05
C GLU A 36 -8.28 18.06 -10.95
N VAL A 37 -7.66 17.02 -11.52
CA VAL A 37 -6.23 16.79 -11.48
C VAL A 37 -5.66 16.87 -12.90
N PRO A 38 -4.51 17.56 -13.12
CA PRO A 38 -3.88 17.64 -14.43
C PRO A 38 -3.25 16.30 -14.84
N LEU A 39 -3.40 15.91 -16.08
CA LEU A 39 -2.64 14.80 -16.68
C LEU A 39 -1.33 15.33 -17.24
N CYS A 40 -0.31 15.41 -16.38
CA CYS A 40 1.05 15.82 -16.72
C CYS A 40 1.78 14.75 -17.55
N GLY A 41 2.94 15.11 -18.10
CA GLY A 41 3.77 14.25 -18.92
C GLY A 41 5.27 14.33 -18.57
N GLN A 42 6.11 14.09 -19.57
CA GLN A 42 7.57 14.05 -19.43
C GLN A 42 8.13 15.39 -18.92
N VAL A 43 7.60 16.53 -19.38
CA VAL A 43 8.11 17.87 -19.04
C VAL A 43 8.07 18.13 -17.55
N GLU A 44 6.98 17.79 -16.88
CA GLU A 44 6.81 17.98 -15.45
C GLU A 44 7.67 16.99 -14.65
N VAL A 45 7.85 15.76 -15.16
CA VAL A 45 8.78 14.79 -14.57
C VAL A 45 10.21 15.30 -14.66
N ASP A 46 10.65 15.83 -15.81
CA ASP A 46 11.98 16.41 -15.98
C ASP A 46 12.21 17.58 -15.01
N ALA A 47 11.23 18.45 -14.86
CA ALA A 47 11.29 19.58 -13.94
C ALA A 47 11.43 19.10 -12.47
N ALA A 48 10.66 18.10 -12.06
CA ALA A 48 10.71 17.52 -10.72
C ALA A 48 12.05 16.82 -10.47
N VAL A 49 12.57 16.05 -11.44
CA VAL A 49 13.88 15.40 -11.33
C VAL A 49 15.00 16.42 -11.22
N ASN A 50 14.95 17.51 -12.00
CA ASN A 50 15.93 18.58 -11.90
C ASN A 50 15.90 19.26 -10.52
N ALA A 51 14.72 19.52 -9.96
CA ALA A 51 14.58 20.07 -8.60
C ALA A 51 15.13 19.09 -7.54
N ALA A 52 14.74 17.82 -7.63
CA ALA A 52 15.19 16.76 -6.74
C ALA A 52 16.70 16.54 -6.79
N THR A 53 17.30 16.58 -7.99
CA THR A 53 18.77 16.41 -8.17
C THR A 53 19.54 17.56 -7.52
N ARG A 54 19.08 18.80 -7.67
CA ARG A 54 19.71 19.95 -6.97
C ARG A 54 19.61 19.81 -5.46
N ALA A 55 18.44 19.42 -4.93
CA ALA A 55 18.25 19.22 -3.50
C ALA A 55 19.08 18.06 -2.95
N PHE A 56 19.28 16.99 -3.72
CA PHE A 56 20.06 15.83 -3.32
C PHE A 56 21.51 16.19 -2.97
N ALA A 57 22.12 17.14 -3.68
CA ALA A 57 23.50 17.55 -3.43
C ALA A 57 23.75 18.01 -1.99
N THR A 58 22.77 18.63 -1.35
CA THR A 58 22.85 19.10 0.04
C THR A 58 22.20 18.15 1.03
N TRP A 59 21.08 17.56 0.66
CA TRP A 59 20.33 16.67 1.55
C TRP A 59 21.07 15.37 1.84
N SER A 60 21.73 14.78 0.85
CA SER A 60 22.48 13.52 0.99
C SER A 60 23.63 13.61 2.01
N VAL A 61 24.23 14.78 2.16
CA VAL A 61 25.31 15.01 3.12
C VAL A 61 24.83 15.60 4.45
N THR A 62 23.53 15.89 4.57
CA THR A 62 22.93 16.33 5.84
C THR A 62 22.99 15.19 6.86
N PRO A 63 23.55 15.42 8.09
CA PRO A 63 23.65 14.38 9.11
C PRO A 63 22.30 13.72 9.43
N ALA A 64 22.29 12.39 9.61
CA ALA A 64 21.06 11.63 9.90
C ALA A 64 20.24 12.20 11.08
N PRO A 65 20.83 12.65 12.21
CA PRO A 65 20.06 13.29 13.29
C PRO A 65 19.35 14.58 12.86
N LYS A 66 19.95 15.37 11.95
CA LYS A 66 19.30 16.59 11.43
C LYS A 66 18.14 16.25 10.49
N ARG A 67 18.26 15.20 9.67
CA ARG A 67 17.14 14.72 8.86
C ARG A 67 16.01 14.19 9.74
N ALA A 68 16.33 13.41 10.77
CA ALA A 68 15.37 12.90 11.75
C ALA A 68 14.62 14.05 12.46
N ALA A 69 15.29 15.15 12.81
CA ALA A 69 14.63 16.30 13.46
C ALA A 69 13.53 16.91 12.59
N CYS A 70 13.67 16.92 11.26
CA CYS A 70 12.60 17.33 10.35
C CYS A 70 11.42 16.35 10.38
N LEU A 71 11.69 15.03 10.40
CA LEU A 71 10.66 14.00 10.48
C LEU A 71 9.91 14.02 11.82
N PHE A 72 10.56 14.31 12.94
CA PHE A 72 9.90 14.48 14.23
C PHE A 72 8.92 15.66 14.20
N ARG A 73 9.29 16.80 13.60
CA ARG A 73 8.36 17.93 13.43
C ARG A 73 7.20 17.57 12.50
N TYR A 74 7.49 16.83 11.41
CA TYR A 74 6.45 16.35 10.51
C TYR A 74 5.46 15.41 11.22
N ARG A 75 5.97 14.46 12.00
CA ARG A 75 5.15 13.58 12.82
C ARG A 75 4.22 14.35 13.74
N GLU A 76 4.73 15.39 14.40
CA GLU A 76 3.93 16.25 15.28
C GLU A 76 2.81 16.99 14.51
N LEU A 77 3.12 17.54 13.34
CA LEU A 77 2.12 18.19 12.50
C LEU A 77 1.05 17.22 11.98
N LEU A 78 1.42 15.98 11.67
CA LEU A 78 0.46 14.94 11.29
C LEU A 78 -0.51 14.62 12.44
N GLU A 79 -0.02 14.53 13.68
CA GLU A 79 -0.88 14.33 14.86
C GLU A 79 -1.83 15.50 15.10
N GLN A 80 -1.33 16.73 15.01
CA GLN A 80 -2.15 17.93 15.17
C GLN A 80 -3.23 18.04 14.10
N ASN A 81 -3.01 17.51 12.90
CA ASN A 81 -3.96 17.52 11.78
C ASN A 81 -4.68 16.18 11.57
N PHE A 82 -4.60 15.23 12.52
CA PHE A 82 -5.05 13.86 12.38
C PHE A 82 -6.51 13.73 11.92
N GLU A 83 -7.43 14.40 12.63
CA GLU A 83 -8.87 14.35 12.31
C GLU A 83 -9.17 15.02 10.97
N GLN A 84 -8.50 16.12 10.64
CA GLN A 84 -8.65 16.80 9.36
C GLN A 84 -8.21 15.92 8.20
N LEU A 85 -7.07 15.23 8.33
CA LEU A 85 -6.56 14.28 7.35
C LEU A 85 -7.53 13.11 7.17
N ALA A 86 -8.05 12.54 8.27
CA ALA A 86 -9.01 11.44 8.21
C ALA A 86 -10.28 11.85 7.45
N ARG A 87 -10.86 13.03 7.75
CA ARG A 87 -12.04 13.54 7.03
C ARG A 87 -11.75 13.83 5.56
N LEU A 88 -10.54 14.27 5.22
CA LEU A 88 -10.12 14.48 3.84
C LEU A 88 -10.06 13.14 3.08
N VAL A 89 -9.48 12.11 3.70
CA VAL A 89 -9.46 10.73 3.18
C VAL A 89 -10.89 10.22 2.95
N THR A 90 -11.79 10.35 3.93
CA THR A 90 -13.20 9.98 3.77
C THR A 90 -13.84 10.67 2.57
N ARG A 91 -13.61 11.98 2.43
CA ARG A 91 -14.21 12.80 1.38
C ARG A 91 -13.78 12.39 -0.04
N GLU A 92 -12.51 12.08 -0.26
CA GLU A 92 -12.01 11.76 -1.60
C GLU A 92 -12.00 10.26 -1.93
N ASN A 93 -12.02 9.37 -0.89
CA ASN A 93 -11.96 7.94 -1.07
C ASN A 93 -13.30 7.22 -0.80
N GLY A 94 -14.13 7.78 0.09
CA GLY A 94 -15.42 7.21 0.45
C GLY A 94 -15.40 6.19 1.61
N LYS A 95 -14.25 5.83 2.17
CA LYS A 95 -14.18 4.94 3.35
C LYS A 95 -14.78 5.62 4.59
N THR A 96 -15.18 4.82 5.59
CA THR A 96 -15.70 5.36 6.85
C THR A 96 -14.65 6.20 7.57
N LEU A 97 -15.08 7.10 8.46
CA LEU A 97 -14.16 7.95 9.21
C LEU A 97 -13.19 7.12 10.07
N GLU A 98 -13.65 6.04 10.69
CA GLU A 98 -12.80 5.16 11.50
C GLU A 98 -11.75 4.42 10.63
N GLU A 99 -12.10 4.01 9.42
CA GLU A 99 -11.15 3.43 8.47
C GLU A 99 -10.15 4.48 7.96
N ALA A 100 -10.59 5.71 7.76
CA ALA A 100 -9.74 6.83 7.39
C ALA A 100 -8.76 7.20 8.51
N LYS A 101 -9.19 7.17 9.77
CA LYS A 101 -8.30 7.30 10.93
C LYS A 101 -7.25 6.19 10.96
N GLY A 102 -7.66 4.96 10.66
CA GLY A 102 -6.74 3.83 10.52
C GLY A 102 -5.71 4.04 9.41
N ASP A 103 -6.12 4.57 8.26
CA ASP A 103 -5.24 4.92 7.12
C ASP A 103 -4.17 5.94 7.55
N VAL A 104 -4.58 7.06 8.14
CA VAL A 104 -3.67 8.11 8.62
C VAL A 104 -2.75 7.58 9.73
N ARG A 105 -3.28 6.83 10.70
CA ARG A 105 -2.50 6.28 11.83
C ARG A 105 -1.38 5.38 11.35
N ARG A 106 -1.69 4.45 10.44
CA ARG A 106 -0.69 3.54 9.88
C ARG A 106 0.40 4.27 9.08
N GLY A 107 0.05 5.36 8.41
CA GLY A 107 1.05 6.22 7.77
C GLY A 107 1.96 6.92 8.79
N ILE A 108 1.41 7.46 9.88
CA ILE A 108 2.17 8.10 10.96
C ILE A 108 3.15 7.12 11.59
N GLU A 109 2.76 5.86 11.83
CA GLU A 109 3.65 4.81 12.36
C GLU A 109 4.92 4.63 11.50
N VAL A 110 4.81 4.75 10.17
CA VAL A 110 6.00 4.68 9.29
C VAL A 110 6.87 5.93 9.39
N VAL A 111 6.26 7.11 9.55
CA VAL A 111 7.02 8.34 9.83
C VAL A 111 7.75 8.21 11.18
N GLU A 112 7.13 7.66 12.21
CA GLU A 112 7.76 7.38 13.51
C GLU A 112 8.94 6.41 13.37
N PHE A 113 8.77 5.33 12.59
CA PHE A 113 9.86 4.40 12.29
C PHE A 113 11.01 5.12 11.58
N ALA A 114 10.71 5.99 10.60
CA ALA A 114 11.71 6.77 9.87
C ALA A 114 12.46 7.80 10.77
N CYS A 115 11.83 8.31 11.84
CA CYS A 115 12.51 9.13 12.84
C CYS A 115 13.69 8.41 13.51
N GLY A 116 13.65 7.07 13.55
CA GLY A 116 14.71 6.20 14.06
C GLY A 116 15.92 6.03 13.14
N ILE A 117 16.02 6.77 12.04
CA ILE A 117 17.03 6.55 10.99
C ILE A 117 18.47 6.54 11.51
N SER A 118 18.77 7.31 12.55
CA SER A 118 20.10 7.33 13.17
C SER A 118 20.54 5.97 13.73
N HIS A 119 19.60 5.09 14.05
CA HIS A 119 19.83 3.72 14.46
C HIS A 119 19.72 2.73 13.31
N LEU A 120 18.75 2.94 12.41
CA LEU A 120 18.44 2.05 11.30
C LEU A 120 19.50 2.07 10.18
N ALA A 121 20.20 3.21 10.00
CA ALA A 121 21.24 3.38 8.99
C ALA A 121 22.66 3.06 9.49
N LYS A 122 22.81 2.50 10.69
CA LYS A 122 24.12 2.06 11.20
C LYS A 122 24.69 0.94 10.34
N GLY A 123 26.00 1.00 10.12
CA GLY A 123 26.78 -0.10 9.57
C GLY A 123 27.33 -1.01 10.65
N GLU A 124 28.09 -2.00 10.21
CA GLU A 124 28.78 -2.98 11.04
C GLU A 124 30.27 -2.67 11.07
N SER A 125 30.97 -3.09 12.13
CA SER A 125 32.39 -2.93 12.28
C SER A 125 33.00 -4.23 12.80
N LEU A 126 34.09 -4.68 12.16
CA LEU A 126 34.92 -5.81 12.60
C LEU A 126 36.39 -5.38 12.64
N PRO A 127 36.92 -5.05 13.83
CA PRO A 127 38.33 -4.80 13.98
C PRO A 127 39.13 -6.07 13.70
N GLN A 128 40.33 -5.91 13.12
CA GLN A 128 41.24 -7.01 12.83
C GLN A 128 40.62 -8.18 12.05
N VAL A 129 39.90 -7.87 10.99
CA VAL A 129 39.38 -8.90 10.06
C VAL A 129 40.51 -9.70 9.40
N ALA A 130 41.73 -9.11 9.35
CA ALA A 130 42.99 -9.74 9.05
C ALA A 130 44.12 -8.93 9.78
N ASP A 131 45.36 -9.39 9.71
CA ASP A 131 46.48 -8.70 10.34
C ASP A 131 46.54 -7.22 9.93
N GLN A 132 46.36 -6.32 10.93
CA GLN A 132 46.37 -4.87 10.79
C GLN A 132 45.28 -4.32 9.84
N ILE A 133 44.24 -5.08 9.59
CA ILE A 133 43.12 -4.67 8.73
C ILE A 133 41.83 -4.62 9.53
N ASP A 134 41.20 -3.46 9.57
CA ASP A 134 39.86 -3.25 10.08
C ASP A 134 38.86 -3.17 8.92
N ALA A 135 37.63 -3.65 9.14
CA ALA A 135 36.50 -3.56 8.20
C ALA A 135 35.35 -2.78 8.81
N VAL A 136 34.77 -1.87 8.03
CA VAL A 136 33.57 -1.12 8.40
C VAL A 136 32.61 -1.08 7.22
N THR A 137 31.31 -1.24 7.48
CA THR A 137 30.28 -0.97 6.48
C THR A 137 29.60 0.37 6.74
N MET A 138 29.18 1.05 5.68
CA MET A 138 28.43 2.28 5.73
C MET A 138 27.21 2.17 4.80
N ARG A 139 26.08 2.79 5.19
CA ARG A 139 24.92 2.94 4.32
C ARG A 139 24.84 4.35 3.78
N GLU A 140 24.75 4.47 2.46
CA GLU A 140 24.68 5.74 1.77
C GLU A 140 23.36 5.87 0.98
N PRO A 141 22.81 7.10 0.82
CA PRO A 141 21.68 7.34 -0.06
C PRO A 141 22.00 6.98 -1.51
N ILE A 142 20.97 6.68 -2.28
CA ILE A 142 21.14 6.24 -3.67
C ILE A 142 20.87 7.34 -4.70
N GLY A 143 20.07 8.37 -4.38
CA GLY A 143 19.79 9.46 -5.33
C GLY A 143 18.34 9.93 -5.30
N VAL A 144 17.81 10.29 -6.48
CA VAL A 144 16.39 10.64 -6.67
C VAL A 144 15.57 9.36 -6.75
N CYS A 145 14.59 9.20 -5.87
CA CYS A 145 13.67 8.07 -5.83
C CYS A 145 12.26 8.53 -6.26
N ALA A 146 11.47 7.62 -6.79
CA ALA A 146 10.08 7.87 -7.14
C ALA A 146 9.13 6.89 -6.45
N GLY A 147 7.90 7.34 -6.18
CA GLY A 147 6.82 6.52 -5.67
C GLY A 147 5.53 6.71 -6.47
N ILE A 148 4.86 5.61 -6.77
CA ILE A 148 3.59 5.59 -7.51
C ILE A 148 2.58 4.87 -6.61
N THR A 149 1.50 5.56 -6.22
CA THR A 149 0.59 5.06 -5.19
C THR A 149 -0.85 4.90 -5.69
N PRO A 150 -1.59 3.91 -5.12
CA PRO A 150 -2.97 3.62 -5.49
C PRO A 150 -3.95 4.58 -4.79
N TYR A 151 -5.23 4.39 -5.11
CA TYR A 151 -6.30 5.23 -4.56
C TYR A 151 -6.85 4.76 -3.20
N ASN A 152 -6.66 3.49 -2.85
CA ASN A 152 -7.38 2.88 -1.72
C ASN A 152 -6.87 3.28 -0.33
N PHE A 153 -5.63 3.77 -0.24
CA PHE A 153 -5.04 4.31 0.99
C PHE A 153 -4.26 5.59 0.68
N PRO A 154 -4.96 6.74 0.58
CA PRO A 154 -4.34 8.02 0.15
C PRO A 154 -3.29 8.57 1.10
N ALA A 155 -3.36 8.22 2.40
CA ALA A 155 -2.38 8.64 3.40
C ALA A 155 -1.30 7.57 3.64
N MET A 156 -1.70 6.35 3.96
CA MET A 156 -0.79 5.28 4.40
C MET A 156 0.24 4.91 3.33
N VAL A 157 -0.21 4.61 2.11
CA VAL A 157 0.69 4.06 1.09
C VAL A 157 1.76 5.07 0.62
N PRO A 158 1.47 6.36 0.38
CA PRO A 158 2.52 7.34 0.17
C PRO A 158 3.51 7.41 1.33
N MET A 159 3.02 7.38 2.58
CA MET A 159 3.87 7.41 3.77
C MET A 159 4.69 6.12 4.00
N TRP A 160 4.40 5.02 3.31
CA TRP A 160 5.31 3.86 3.30
C TRP A 160 6.62 4.15 2.57
N MET A 161 6.63 5.09 1.65
CA MET A 161 7.71 5.30 0.68
C MET A 161 8.57 6.52 1.02
N TYR A 162 8.01 7.74 0.89
CA TYR A 162 8.80 8.96 0.95
C TYR A 162 9.45 9.24 2.31
N PRO A 163 8.86 8.94 3.49
CA PRO A 163 9.52 9.23 4.76
C PRO A 163 10.82 8.46 4.94
N LEU A 164 10.82 7.16 4.57
CA LEU A 164 12.02 6.32 4.63
C LEU A 164 13.07 6.76 3.61
N ALA A 165 12.67 7.04 2.38
CA ALA A 165 13.60 7.52 1.34
C ALA A 165 14.30 8.82 1.78
N ILE A 166 13.52 9.78 2.29
CA ILE A 166 14.00 11.09 2.74
C ILE A 166 14.86 10.95 4.01
N ALA A 167 14.45 10.11 4.97
CA ALA A 167 15.24 9.80 6.16
C ALA A 167 16.62 9.22 5.80
N CYS A 168 16.67 8.33 4.79
CA CYS A 168 17.90 7.75 4.28
C CYS A 168 18.81 8.77 3.56
N GLY A 169 18.34 9.99 3.28
CA GLY A 169 19.09 11.06 2.61
C GLY A 169 18.85 11.17 1.12
N ASN A 170 17.82 10.49 0.59
CA ASN A 170 17.39 10.62 -0.80
C ASN A 170 16.43 11.79 -0.97
N THR A 171 16.22 12.19 -2.23
CA THR A 171 15.09 13.04 -2.63
C THR A 171 14.01 12.19 -3.26
N PHE A 172 12.77 12.68 -3.25
CA PHE A 172 11.63 11.87 -3.62
C PHE A 172 10.63 12.61 -4.51
N ILE A 173 10.11 11.89 -5.52
CA ILE A 173 9.04 12.35 -6.40
C ILE A 173 7.86 11.40 -6.21
N LEU A 174 6.73 11.92 -5.74
CA LEU A 174 5.50 11.18 -5.55
C LEU A 174 4.56 11.41 -6.75
N LYS A 175 4.09 10.32 -7.34
CA LYS A 175 2.92 10.32 -8.23
C LYS A 175 1.75 9.70 -7.47
N PRO A 176 0.86 10.48 -6.83
CA PRO A 176 -0.33 9.95 -6.19
C PRO A 176 -1.35 9.47 -7.23
N SER A 177 -2.35 8.69 -6.80
CA SER A 177 -3.47 8.36 -7.68
C SER A 177 -4.22 9.63 -8.09
N GLU A 178 -4.57 9.71 -9.37
CA GLU A 178 -5.38 10.79 -9.93
C GLU A 178 -6.81 10.84 -9.36
N LYS A 179 -7.25 9.78 -8.70
CA LYS A 179 -8.58 9.71 -8.07
C LYS A 179 -8.64 10.32 -6.67
N VAL A 180 -7.49 10.35 -5.96
CA VAL A 180 -7.39 10.75 -4.55
C VAL A 180 -6.12 11.60 -4.29
N PRO A 181 -5.95 12.74 -4.96
CA PRO A 181 -4.73 13.54 -4.84
C PRO A 181 -4.73 14.50 -3.64
N LEU A 182 -5.91 14.81 -3.06
CA LEU A 182 -6.05 15.87 -2.05
C LEU A 182 -5.27 15.55 -0.77
N THR A 183 -5.34 14.32 -0.30
CA THR A 183 -4.58 13.88 0.89
C THR A 183 -3.08 13.99 0.65
N ALA A 184 -2.58 13.55 -0.51
CA ALA A 184 -1.16 13.63 -0.83
C ALA A 184 -0.64 15.07 -0.85
N VAL A 185 -1.44 16.02 -1.38
CA VAL A 185 -1.14 17.46 -1.36
C VAL A 185 -1.07 17.96 0.08
N ARG A 186 -2.06 17.65 0.93
CA ARG A 186 -2.07 18.10 2.32
C ARG A 186 -0.89 17.52 3.11
N LEU A 187 -0.53 16.27 2.89
CA LEU A 187 0.66 15.64 3.49
C LEU A 187 1.95 16.38 3.10
N ALA A 188 2.07 16.81 1.84
CA ALA A 188 3.22 17.56 1.36
C ALA A 188 3.29 18.98 1.95
N GLU A 189 2.14 19.67 2.07
CA GLU A 189 2.06 20.97 2.75
C GLU A 189 2.58 20.85 4.20
N LEU A 190 2.11 19.87 4.95
CA LEU A 190 2.56 19.63 6.33
C LEU A 190 4.06 19.30 6.38
N PHE A 191 4.59 18.62 5.37
CA PHE A 191 6.01 18.32 5.33
C PHE A 191 6.86 19.58 5.03
N GLN A 192 6.37 20.50 4.19
CA GLN A 192 6.98 21.81 4.01
C GLN A 192 6.92 22.65 5.32
N GLU A 193 5.77 22.66 6.00
CA GLU A 193 5.59 23.31 7.31
C GLU A 193 6.58 22.75 8.36
N ALA A 194 6.93 21.46 8.29
CA ALA A 194 7.95 20.83 9.14
C ALA A 194 9.39 21.32 8.85
N GLY A 195 9.58 22.14 7.81
CA GLY A 195 10.87 22.69 7.40
C GLY A 195 11.69 21.74 6.53
N LEU A 196 11.04 20.89 5.73
CA LEU A 196 11.73 20.11 4.72
C LEU A 196 12.31 21.05 3.66
N PRO A 197 13.59 20.92 3.26
CA PRO A 197 14.18 21.78 2.24
C PRO A 197 13.50 21.60 0.88
N GLU A 198 13.49 22.69 0.10
CA GLU A 198 12.92 22.74 -1.25
C GLU A 198 13.50 21.65 -2.15
N GLY A 199 12.63 20.98 -2.91
CA GLY A 199 13.02 19.93 -3.87
C GLY A 199 13.36 18.58 -3.26
N VAL A 200 13.44 18.44 -1.93
CA VAL A 200 13.64 17.13 -1.29
C VAL A 200 12.42 16.24 -1.49
N PHE A 201 11.22 16.82 -1.46
CA PHE A 201 9.96 16.15 -1.79
C PHE A 201 9.22 16.91 -2.90
N ASN A 202 8.76 16.17 -3.91
CA ASN A 202 8.04 16.71 -5.05
C ASN A 202 6.79 15.86 -5.34
N ILE A 203 5.75 16.46 -5.93
CA ILE A 203 4.55 15.77 -6.40
C ILE A 203 4.34 16.11 -7.87
N VAL A 204 4.17 15.07 -8.70
CA VAL A 204 3.77 15.19 -10.10
C VAL A 204 2.50 14.38 -10.32
N HIS A 205 1.42 15.04 -10.69
CA HIS A 205 0.16 14.40 -11.05
C HIS A 205 0.20 13.90 -12.49
N GLY A 206 -0.58 12.85 -12.77
CA GLY A 206 -0.69 12.33 -14.13
C GLY A 206 -1.09 10.86 -14.18
N GLY A 207 -1.29 10.39 -15.40
CA GLY A 207 -1.66 9.01 -15.70
C GLY A 207 -0.45 8.14 -16.08
N ARG A 208 -0.67 7.28 -17.07
CA ARG A 208 0.33 6.32 -17.56
C ARG A 208 1.62 6.98 -18.05
N GLU A 209 1.51 8.12 -18.72
CA GLU A 209 2.68 8.82 -19.27
C GLU A 209 3.69 9.18 -18.18
N VAL A 210 3.21 9.73 -17.04
CA VAL A 210 4.07 10.03 -15.88
C VAL A 210 4.65 8.75 -15.27
N VAL A 211 3.87 7.65 -15.19
CA VAL A 211 4.38 6.36 -14.71
C VAL A 211 5.53 5.87 -15.56
N ASP A 212 5.36 5.88 -16.88
CA ASP A 212 6.39 5.42 -17.82
C ASP A 212 7.61 6.37 -17.79
N ALA A 213 7.40 7.68 -17.70
CA ALA A 213 8.46 8.68 -17.56
C ALA A 213 9.29 8.47 -16.28
N LEU A 214 8.65 8.23 -15.12
CA LEU A 214 9.35 7.92 -13.87
C LEU A 214 10.18 6.64 -13.97
N CYS A 215 9.67 5.62 -14.65
CA CYS A 215 10.38 4.35 -14.86
C CYS A 215 11.57 4.46 -15.82
N THR A 216 11.56 5.40 -16.77
CA THR A 216 12.57 5.50 -17.82
C THR A 216 13.57 6.62 -17.60
N HIS A 217 13.23 7.67 -16.84
CA HIS A 217 14.07 8.86 -16.67
C HIS A 217 15.43 8.53 -16.06
N PRO A 218 16.57 8.90 -16.70
CA PRO A 218 17.93 8.50 -16.28
C PRO A 218 18.32 9.07 -14.91
N GLY A 219 17.75 10.19 -14.48
CA GLY A 219 18.01 10.81 -13.17
C GLY A 219 17.33 10.12 -11.99
N ILE A 220 16.39 9.20 -12.21
CA ILE A 220 15.71 8.42 -11.15
C ILE A 220 16.43 7.09 -10.99
N VAL A 221 16.76 6.72 -9.75
CA VAL A 221 17.54 5.51 -9.43
C VAL A 221 16.70 4.38 -8.81
N ALA A 222 15.55 4.71 -8.24
CA ALA A 222 14.66 3.72 -7.63
C ALA A 222 13.19 4.11 -7.81
N VAL A 223 12.33 3.10 -8.01
CA VAL A 223 10.88 3.25 -8.12
C VAL A 223 10.19 2.30 -7.16
N SER A 224 9.33 2.85 -6.31
CA SER A 224 8.43 2.10 -5.43
C SER A 224 7.00 2.21 -5.97
N PHE A 225 6.30 1.11 -6.08
CA PHE A 225 4.96 1.04 -6.66
C PHE A 225 4.03 0.19 -5.80
N VAL A 226 2.79 0.64 -5.68
CA VAL A 226 1.68 -0.18 -5.17
C VAL A 226 0.47 0.00 -6.09
N GLY A 227 -0.11 -1.11 -6.55
CA GLY A 227 -1.29 -1.08 -7.42
C GLY A 227 -1.68 -2.46 -7.95
N SER A 228 -2.35 -2.53 -9.10
CA SER A 228 -2.73 -3.82 -9.71
C SER A 228 -1.51 -4.59 -10.20
N SER A 229 -1.54 -5.94 -10.16
CA SER A 229 -0.41 -6.79 -10.57
C SER A 229 0.04 -6.54 -12.00
N ARG A 230 -0.88 -6.27 -12.92
CA ARG A 230 -0.53 -5.94 -14.32
C ARG A 230 0.34 -4.69 -14.42
N ILE A 231 0.03 -3.66 -13.61
CA ILE A 231 0.82 -2.42 -13.61
C ILE A 231 2.10 -2.60 -12.78
N ALA A 232 2.06 -3.37 -11.69
CA ALA A 232 3.26 -3.72 -10.90
C ALA A 232 4.32 -4.43 -11.77
N GLU A 233 3.90 -5.42 -12.56
CA GLU A 233 4.74 -6.13 -13.51
C GLU A 233 5.30 -5.21 -14.61
N HIS A 234 4.48 -4.29 -15.13
CA HIS A 234 4.90 -3.28 -16.10
C HIS A 234 5.97 -2.35 -15.52
N VAL A 235 5.73 -1.78 -14.32
CA VAL A 235 6.67 -0.88 -13.62
C VAL A 235 7.98 -1.60 -13.31
N TYR A 236 7.89 -2.84 -12.81
CA TYR A 236 9.07 -3.66 -12.53
C TYR A 236 9.88 -3.92 -13.79
N THR A 237 9.23 -4.38 -14.87
CA THR A 237 9.89 -4.70 -16.13
C THR A 237 10.51 -3.46 -16.77
N LEU A 238 9.77 -2.35 -16.83
CA LEU A 238 10.23 -1.13 -17.44
C LEU A 238 11.35 -0.47 -16.63
N GLY A 239 11.18 -0.33 -15.32
CA GLY A 239 12.20 0.25 -14.44
C GLY A 239 13.50 -0.57 -14.41
N SER A 240 13.41 -1.90 -14.31
CA SER A 240 14.57 -2.78 -14.31
C SER A 240 15.35 -2.74 -15.63
N ARG A 241 14.67 -2.64 -16.78
CA ARG A 241 15.30 -2.44 -18.10
C ARG A 241 16.14 -1.16 -18.16
N HIS A 242 15.77 -0.15 -17.36
CA HIS A 242 16.48 1.13 -17.26
C HIS A 242 17.43 1.20 -16.05
N GLY A 243 17.79 0.04 -15.48
CA GLY A 243 18.79 -0.08 -14.41
C GLY A 243 18.37 0.46 -13.06
N LYS A 244 17.05 0.63 -12.81
CA LYS A 244 16.54 1.11 -11.54
C LYS A 244 16.34 -0.01 -10.54
N ARG A 245 16.44 0.31 -9.26
CA ARG A 245 15.86 -0.53 -8.22
C ARG A 245 14.35 -0.41 -8.29
N VAL A 246 13.64 -1.52 -8.23
CA VAL A 246 12.18 -1.53 -8.25
C VAL A 246 11.66 -2.43 -7.14
N GLN A 247 10.70 -1.91 -6.37
CA GLN A 247 9.82 -2.68 -5.50
C GLN A 247 8.38 -2.37 -5.92
N ALA A 248 7.65 -3.38 -6.35
CA ALA A 248 6.31 -3.20 -6.91
C ALA A 248 5.33 -4.20 -6.29
N ALA A 249 4.52 -3.73 -5.33
CA ALA A 249 3.45 -4.51 -4.74
C ALA A 249 2.24 -4.54 -5.67
N GLY A 250 1.78 -5.74 -5.97
CA GLY A 250 0.67 -6.04 -6.87
C GLY A 250 -0.65 -6.31 -6.14
N GLY A 251 -1.59 -6.92 -6.86
CA GLY A 251 -2.88 -7.35 -6.37
C GLY A 251 -2.82 -8.59 -5.48
N ALA A 252 -3.98 -9.03 -5.01
CA ALA A 252 -4.12 -10.11 -4.06
C ALA A 252 -5.42 -10.90 -4.25
N LYS A 253 -5.45 -12.13 -3.73
CA LYS A 253 -6.66 -12.93 -3.55
C LYS A 253 -6.58 -13.62 -2.19
N ASN A 254 -6.68 -12.81 -1.11
CA ASN A 254 -6.43 -13.32 0.23
C ASN A 254 -7.54 -14.25 0.72
N VAL A 255 -7.14 -15.27 1.45
CA VAL A 255 -8.04 -16.29 1.98
C VAL A 255 -8.23 -16.13 3.47
N LEU A 256 -9.47 -16.26 3.91
CA LEU A 256 -9.88 -16.42 5.29
C LEU A 256 -10.31 -17.89 5.47
N LEU A 257 -9.46 -18.70 6.10
CA LEU A 257 -9.71 -20.11 6.35
C LEU A 257 -10.33 -20.30 7.72
N VAL A 258 -11.50 -20.91 7.79
CA VAL A 258 -12.23 -21.14 9.04
C VAL A 258 -12.31 -22.62 9.33
N MET A 259 -11.72 -23.01 10.45
CA MET A 259 -11.76 -24.38 10.98
C MET A 259 -13.04 -24.62 11.80
N PRO A 260 -13.48 -25.89 11.98
CA PRO A 260 -14.67 -26.21 12.77
C PRO A 260 -14.61 -25.77 14.24
N ASP A 261 -13.41 -25.57 14.78
CA ASP A 261 -13.12 -25.14 16.15
C ASP A 261 -12.89 -23.63 16.30
N ALA A 262 -13.19 -22.84 15.27
CA ALA A 262 -13.03 -21.39 15.31
C ALA A 262 -14.03 -20.73 16.27
N GLU A 263 -13.56 -19.80 17.09
CA GLU A 263 -14.41 -19.03 18.01
C GLU A 263 -15.40 -18.15 17.20
N PRO A 264 -16.72 -18.32 17.33
CA PRO A 264 -17.68 -17.73 16.40
C PRO A 264 -17.68 -16.20 16.34
N ASP A 265 -17.86 -15.52 17.47
CA ASP A 265 -18.07 -14.06 17.48
C ASP A 265 -16.80 -13.25 17.11
N PRO A 266 -15.61 -13.56 17.63
CA PRO A 266 -14.39 -12.89 17.18
C PRO A 266 -14.11 -13.12 15.70
N THR A 267 -14.34 -14.35 15.22
CA THR A 267 -14.13 -14.72 13.83
C THR A 267 -15.10 -13.99 12.90
N LEU A 268 -16.39 -13.90 13.27
CA LEU A 268 -17.40 -13.14 12.48
C LEU A 268 -16.97 -11.67 12.32
N ARG A 269 -16.62 -11.00 13.43
CA ARG A 269 -16.14 -9.61 13.38
C ARG A 269 -14.89 -9.47 12.50
N ALA A 270 -13.95 -10.40 12.60
CA ALA A 270 -12.73 -10.39 11.80
C ALA A 270 -13.02 -10.58 10.31
N ILE A 271 -13.92 -11.49 9.94
CA ILE A 271 -14.33 -11.72 8.54
C ILE A 271 -15.03 -10.49 7.98
N LEU A 272 -16.03 -9.95 8.68
CA LEU A 272 -16.79 -8.76 8.23
C LEU A 272 -15.84 -7.57 8.03
N GLY A 273 -14.98 -7.27 9.00
CA GLY A 273 -14.00 -6.18 8.90
C GLY A 273 -12.96 -6.39 7.81
N SER A 274 -12.58 -7.65 7.53
CA SER A 274 -11.62 -7.97 6.47
C SER A 274 -12.23 -7.89 5.08
N ALA A 275 -13.39 -8.52 4.87
CA ALA A 275 -14.00 -8.65 3.55
C ALA A 275 -14.69 -7.37 3.07
N TYR A 276 -15.35 -6.65 3.98
CA TYR A 276 -16.21 -5.52 3.63
C TYR A 276 -15.66 -4.15 4.05
N GLY A 277 -14.66 -4.12 4.92
CA GLY A 277 -13.97 -2.88 5.28
C GLY A 277 -13.41 -2.16 4.04
N CYS A 278 -13.52 -0.82 3.99
CA CYS A 278 -13.21 0.01 2.82
C CYS A 278 -13.93 -0.47 1.53
N ALA A 279 -15.16 -1.00 1.66
CA ALA A 279 -15.90 -1.62 0.56
C ALA A 279 -15.08 -2.71 -0.18
N GLY A 280 -14.29 -3.50 0.54
CA GLY A 280 -13.42 -4.54 -0.03
C GLY A 280 -12.22 -4.03 -0.84
N GLN A 281 -11.96 -2.73 -0.87
CA GLN A 281 -10.89 -2.11 -1.65
C GLN A 281 -9.56 -2.05 -0.88
N ARG A 282 -9.15 -3.18 -0.31
CA ARG A 282 -7.88 -3.34 0.41
C ARG A 282 -7.06 -4.44 -0.25
N CYS A 283 -5.76 -4.22 -0.41
CA CYS A 283 -4.82 -5.28 -0.82
C CYS A 283 -4.77 -6.46 0.17
N MET A 284 -5.16 -6.23 1.44
CA MET A 284 -5.24 -7.25 2.49
C MET A 284 -6.69 -7.67 2.81
N ALA A 285 -7.70 -7.26 2.03
CA ALA A 285 -9.08 -7.72 2.21
C ALA A 285 -9.17 -9.23 2.01
N GLY A 286 -9.89 -9.92 2.89
CA GLY A 286 -10.30 -11.30 2.66
C GLY A 286 -11.30 -11.34 1.51
N SER A 287 -10.94 -11.97 0.41
CA SER A 287 -11.78 -12.06 -0.79
C SER A 287 -12.26 -13.49 -1.06
N LEU A 288 -11.61 -14.47 -0.44
CA LEU A 288 -12.03 -15.87 -0.41
C LEU A 288 -12.24 -16.30 1.05
N LEU A 289 -13.39 -16.93 1.34
CA LEU A 289 -13.66 -17.60 2.61
C LEU A 289 -13.68 -19.11 2.37
N MET A 290 -12.88 -19.85 3.10
CA MET A 290 -12.86 -21.31 3.05
C MET A 290 -13.34 -21.89 4.37
N GLY A 291 -14.57 -22.44 4.41
CA GLY A 291 -15.07 -23.19 5.56
C GLY A 291 -14.70 -24.68 5.44
N VAL A 292 -13.92 -25.18 6.39
CA VAL A 292 -13.46 -26.59 6.34
C VAL A 292 -14.58 -27.55 6.76
N GLY A 293 -15.04 -28.31 5.79
CA GLY A 293 -16.20 -29.21 5.91
C GLY A 293 -17.53 -28.51 5.63
N ASP A 294 -18.50 -29.24 5.08
CA ASP A 294 -19.81 -28.68 4.68
C ASP A 294 -20.58 -28.06 5.86
N GLN A 295 -20.52 -28.69 7.02
CA GLN A 295 -21.20 -28.18 8.23
C GLN A 295 -20.65 -26.81 8.64
N THR A 296 -19.34 -26.65 8.68
CA THR A 296 -18.67 -25.37 8.96
C THR A 296 -19.05 -24.31 7.92
N ALA A 297 -19.04 -24.70 6.65
CA ALA A 297 -19.37 -23.79 5.56
C ALA A 297 -20.85 -23.34 5.66
N ASP A 298 -21.79 -24.23 5.93
CA ASP A 298 -23.21 -23.87 6.09
C ASP A 298 -23.43 -22.96 7.30
N GLU A 299 -22.81 -23.26 8.44
CA GLU A 299 -22.88 -22.40 9.63
C GLU A 299 -22.38 -20.97 9.32
N TRP A 300 -21.23 -20.84 8.67
CA TRP A 300 -20.67 -19.52 8.36
C TRP A 300 -21.46 -18.78 7.28
N ARG A 301 -22.04 -19.49 6.32
CA ARG A 301 -22.98 -18.90 5.36
C ARG A 301 -24.18 -18.26 6.07
N GLU A 302 -24.80 -18.98 7.03
CA GLU A 302 -25.93 -18.47 7.79
C GLU A 302 -25.57 -17.28 8.68
N ARG A 303 -24.46 -17.38 9.44
CA ARG A 303 -23.98 -16.31 10.33
C ARG A 303 -23.65 -15.04 9.57
N LEU A 304 -22.97 -15.16 8.43
CA LEU A 304 -22.64 -14.03 7.58
C LEU A 304 -23.92 -13.43 6.96
N GLY A 305 -24.83 -14.24 6.43
CA GLY A 305 -26.10 -13.77 5.88
C GLY A 305 -26.93 -12.97 6.88
N ALA A 306 -27.01 -13.44 8.13
CA ALA A 306 -27.68 -12.72 9.22
C ALA A 306 -26.98 -11.38 9.54
N ALA A 307 -25.67 -11.37 9.67
CA ALA A 307 -24.93 -10.15 9.98
C ALA A 307 -25.00 -9.12 8.84
N LEU A 308 -24.94 -9.56 7.58
CA LEU A 308 -25.03 -8.68 6.41
C LEU A 308 -26.41 -8.06 6.22
N SER A 309 -27.47 -8.69 6.72
CA SER A 309 -28.82 -8.11 6.67
C SER A 309 -28.97 -6.83 7.51
N GLU A 310 -28.14 -6.67 8.54
CA GLU A 310 -28.11 -5.52 9.45
C GLU A 310 -27.05 -4.47 9.04
N PHE A 311 -26.28 -4.73 7.97
CA PHE A 311 -25.15 -3.89 7.56
C PHE A 311 -25.61 -2.54 6.99
N LYS A 312 -25.09 -1.45 7.53
CA LYS A 312 -25.45 -0.08 7.15
C LYS A 312 -24.53 0.45 6.08
N VAL A 313 -24.98 0.45 4.85
CA VAL A 313 -24.29 1.06 3.69
C VAL A 313 -24.81 2.48 3.52
N ASP A 314 -23.98 3.50 3.69
CA ASP A 314 -24.43 4.88 3.67
C ASP A 314 -23.34 5.87 3.26
N ASP A 315 -23.74 7.12 3.05
CA ASP A 315 -22.87 8.27 2.80
C ASP A 315 -21.94 8.55 4.00
N THR A 316 -20.70 8.08 3.89
CA THR A 316 -19.68 8.21 4.93
C THR A 316 -19.22 9.65 5.16
N SER A 317 -19.49 10.56 4.23
CA SER A 317 -19.19 11.98 4.39
C SER A 317 -20.21 12.70 5.29
N ALA A 318 -21.40 12.13 5.45
CA ALA A 318 -22.50 12.66 6.24
C ALA A 318 -22.85 11.82 7.48
N ASN A 319 -22.50 10.52 7.46
CA ASN A 319 -22.85 9.56 8.50
C ASN A 319 -21.63 8.78 9.03
N ASP A 320 -21.08 9.22 10.15
CA ASP A 320 -19.94 8.57 10.82
C ASP A 320 -20.30 7.17 11.41
N ARG A 321 -21.58 6.74 11.35
CA ARG A 321 -22.06 5.43 11.84
C ARG A 321 -22.35 4.42 10.72
N ALA A 322 -21.96 4.73 9.49
CA ALA A 322 -22.02 3.76 8.41
C ALA A 322 -21.00 2.63 8.66
N ASP A 323 -21.44 1.39 8.41
CA ASP A 323 -20.52 0.22 8.49
C ASP A 323 -19.65 0.13 7.23
N MET A 324 -20.14 0.63 6.09
CA MET A 324 -19.43 0.61 4.82
C MET A 324 -19.83 1.80 3.94
N GLY A 325 -18.84 2.36 3.25
CA GLY A 325 -19.01 3.39 2.23
C GLY A 325 -19.03 2.84 0.79
N PRO A 326 -18.92 3.73 -0.22
CA PRO A 326 -18.94 3.38 -1.64
C PRO A 326 -17.61 2.78 -2.12
N VAL A 327 -17.63 2.23 -3.34
CA VAL A 327 -16.42 2.03 -4.13
C VAL A 327 -15.99 3.35 -4.79
N ILE A 328 -14.76 3.40 -5.28
CA ILE A 328 -14.10 4.66 -5.67
C ILE A 328 -14.77 5.43 -6.79
N ASP A 329 -15.36 4.75 -7.79
CA ASP A 329 -15.99 5.38 -8.96
C ASP A 329 -16.98 4.45 -9.65
N GLY A 330 -17.72 4.99 -10.64
CA GLY A 330 -18.69 4.24 -11.43
C GLY A 330 -18.10 3.10 -12.27
N ALA A 331 -16.81 3.17 -12.64
CA ALA A 331 -16.16 2.08 -13.36
C ALA A 331 -15.91 0.88 -12.42
N ALA A 332 -15.47 1.15 -11.19
CA ALA A 332 -15.32 0.13 -10.16
C ALA A 332 -16.68 -0.47 -9.78
N GLN A 333 -17.71 0.38 -9.60
CA GLN A 333 -19.08 -0.07 -9.32
C GLN A 333 -19.60 -1.04 -10.39
N LYS A 334 -19.52 -0.63 -11.66
CA LYS A 334 -19.97 -1.47 -12.80
C LYS A 334 -19.21 -2.79 -12.87
N ARG A 335 -17.89 -2.76 -12.64
CA ARG A 335 -17.06 -3.97 -12.64
C ARG A 335 -17.42 -4.93 -11.52
N VAL A 336 -17.63 -4.45 -10.30
CA VAL A 336 -18.03 -5.29 -9.15
C VAL A 336 -19.42 -5.90 -9.36
N ILE A 337 -20.38 -5.10 -9.82
CA ILE A 337 -21.73 -5.59 -10.17
C ILE A 337 -21.63 -6.70 -11.23
N GLY A 338 -20.80 -6.54 -12.25
CA GLY A 338 -20.60 -7.57 -13.29
C GLY A 338 -20.09 -8.91 -12.74
N PHE A 339 -19.22 -8.93 -11.71
CA PHE A 339 -18.82 -10.17 -11.03
C PHE A 339 -19.99 -10.84 -10.32
N VAL A 340 -20.84 -10.06 -9.64
CA VAL A 340 -22.02 -10.60 -8.95
C VAL A 340 -23.04 -11.17 -9.93
N GLU A 341 -23.30 -10.47 -11.04
CA GLU A 341 -24.22 -10.91 -12.09
C GLU A 341 -23.72 -12.16 -12.83
N GLY A 342 -22.40 -12.27 -13.01
CA GLY A 342 -21.77 -13.43 -13.66
C GLY A 342 -21.67 -14.67 -12.76
N ALA A 343 -21.88 -14.56 -11.45
CA ALA A 343 -21.68 -15.66 -10.51
C ALA A 343 -22.50 -16.92 -10.83
N PRO A 344 -23.82 -16.85 -11.11
CA PRO A 344 -24.60 -18.03 -11.41
C PRO A 344 -24.14 -18.78 -12.67
N ALA A 345 -23.63 -18.07 -13.67
CA ALA A 345 -23.11 -18.68 -14.90
C ALA A 345 -21.83 -19.52 -14.66
N SER A 346 -21.11 -19.26 -13.57
CA SER A 346 -19.94 -20.06 -13.14
C SER A 346 -20.31 -21.23 -12.21
N GLY A 347 -21.60 -21.47 -11.96
CA GLY A 347 -22.09 -22.48 -11.04
C GLY A 347 -22.07 -22.08 -9.57
N ALA A 348 -21.75 -20.84 -9.26
CA ALA A 348 -21.76 -20.30 -7.91
C ALA A 348 -23.16 -19.80 -7.52
N GLU A 349 -23.42 -19.71 -6.22
CA GLU A 349 -24.72 -19.31 -5.66
C GLU A 349 -24.58 -17.96 -4.95
N ILE A 350 -25.43 -16.98 -5.27
CA ILE A 350 -25.49 -15.73 -4.52
C ILE A 350 -26.24 -16.01 -3.20
N ALA A 351 -25.49 -16.23 -2.12
CA ALA A 351 -26.04 -16.54 -0.81
C ALA A 351 -26.62 -15.30 -0.12
N PHE A 352 -26.04 -14.12 -0.37
CA PHE A 352 -26.59 -12.83 0.06
C PHE A 352 -26.30 -11.77 -1.00
N ASP A 353 -27.33 -11.16 -1.54
CA ASP A 353 -27.22 -10.07 -2.52
C ASP A 353 -27.34 -8.72 -1.82
N GLY A 354 -26.20 -8.09 -1.57
CA GLY A 354 -26.14 -6.79 -0.91
C GLY A 354 -26.43 -5.60 -1.82
N ARG A 355 -26.56 -5.78 -3.14
CA ARG A 355 -26.83 -4.68 -4.09
C ARG A 355 -28.10 -3.91 -3.73
N ARG A 356 -29.08 -4.59 -3.13
CA ARG A 356 -30.33 -4.00 -2.62
C ARG A 356 -30.15 -3.01 -1.46
N LEU A 357 -29.00 -3.04 -0.79
CA LEU A 357 -28.65 -2.13 0.31
C LEU A 357 -27.95 -0.86 -0.18
N SER A 358 -27.67 -0.76 -1.48
CA SER A 358 -26.96 0.38 -2.05
C SER A 358 -27.84 1.64 -2.09
N PRO A 359 -27.35 2.80 -1.60
CA PRO A 359 -28.00 4.08 -1.84
C PRO A 359 -28.13 4.41 -3.33
N ASP A 360 -29.15 5.19 -3.70
CA ASP A 360 -29.44 5.56 -5.11
C ASP A 360 -28.43 6.56 -5.70
N ARG A 361 -27.67 7.28 -4.86
CA ARG A 361 -26.64 8.24 -5.28
C ARG A 361 -25.25 7.76 -4.88
N GLY A 362 -24.22 8.25 -5.57
CA GLY A 362 -22.84 7.82 -5.33
C GLY A 362 -22.52 6.47 -5.99
N PHE A 363 -21.38 5.90 -5.62
CA PHE A 363 -20.87 4.68 -6.27
C PHE A 363 -20.95 3.46 -5.35
N PHE A 364 -22.10 3.20 -4.79
CA PHE A 364 -22.30 2.11 -3.83
C PHE A 364 -22.49 0.75 -4.49
N VAL A 365 -21.93 -0.26 -3.85
CA VAL A 365 -22.27 -1.67 -4.03
C VAL A 365 -22.35 -2.28 -2.64
N GLY A 366 -23.50 -2.79 -2.24
CA GLY A 366 -23.67 -3.39 -0.92
C GLY A 366 -22.91 -4.71 -0.76
N PRO A 367 -22.64 -5.15 0.48
CA PRO A 367 -21.85 -6.33 0.79
C PRO A 367 -22.52 -7.59 0.27
N THR A 368 -21.81 -8.39 -0.53
CA THR A 368 -22.36 -9.58 -1.20
C THR A 368 -21.58 -10.82 -0.82
N LEU A 369 -22.29 -11.93 -0.56
CA LEU A 369 -21.73 -13.25 -0.30
C LEU A 369 -22.10 -14.19 -1.43
N ILE A 370 -21.08 -14.80 -2.07
CA ILE A 370 -21.23 -15.78 -3.15
C ILE A 370 -20.67 -17.10 -2.67
N ASP A 371 -21.49 -18.13 -2.62
CA ASP A 371 -21.13 -19.47 -2.15
C ASP A 371 -20.85 -20.43 -3.31
N ARG A 372 -20.25 -21.58 -3.02
CA ARG A 372 -19.93 -22.69 -3.95
C ARG A 372 -19.00 -22.28 -5.09
N VAL A 373 -18.16 -21.29 -4.85
CA VAL A 373 -17.14 -20.88 -5.80
C VAL A 373 -16.14 -22.03 -6.05
N GLN A 374 -15.78 -22.24 -7.31
CA GLN A 374 -14.86 -23.31 -7.71
C GLN A 374 -13.54 -22.73 -8.22
N PRO A 375 -12.41 -23.46 -8.03
CA PRO A 375 -11.15 -23.14 -8.68
C PRO A 375 -11.32 -23.01 -10.21
N GLY A 376 -10.54 -22.10 -10.82
CA GLY A 376 -10.59 -21.84 -12.27
C GLY A 376 -11.72 -20.90 -12.72
N THR A 377 -12.57 -20.44 -11.82
CA THR A 377 -13.58 -19.41 -12.14
C THR A 377 -13.00 -18.01 -11.89
N ASN A 378 -13.55 -16.98 -12.57
CA ASN A 378 -13.13 -15.58 -12.35
C ASN A 378 -13.31 -15.16 -10.88
N LEU A 379 -14.30 -15.70 -10.18
CA LEU A 379 -14.54 -15.45 -8.75
C LEU A 379 -13.41 -15.97 -7.85
N PHE A 380 -12.71 -17.00 -8.30
CA PHE A 380 -11.51 -17.54 -7.64
C PHE A 380 -10.25 -16.81 -8.10
N GLU A 381 -10.04 -16.69 -9.42
CA GLU A 381 -8.77 -16.25 -10.00
C GLU A 381 -8.53 -14.73 -9.94
N GLU A 382 -9.59 -13.91 -10.07
CA GLU A 382 -9.45 -12.47 -10.22
C GLU A 382 -9.66 -11.70 -8.91
N GLU A 383 -8.87 -10.66 -8.71
CA GLU A 383 -9.07 -9.70 -7.63
C GLU A 383 -10.28 -8.81 -7.95
N ILE A 384 -11.38 -9.02 -7.23
CA ILE A 384 -12.63 -8.24 -7.43
C ILE A 384 -12.44 -6.79 -6.97
N PHE A 385 -11.72 -6.56 -5.88
CA PHE A 385 -11.46 -5.25 -5.28
C PHE A 385 -12.76 -4.46 -5.03
N GLY A 386 -13.69 -5.12 -4.37
CA GLY A 386 -15.03 -4.65 -4.06
C GLY A 386 -15.66 -5.50 -2.95
N PRO A 387 -16.85 -5.14 -2.43
CA PRO A 387 -17.45 -5.78 -1.25
C PRO A 387 -18.12 -7.12 -1.60
N VAL A 388 -17.34 -8.04 -2.16
CA VAL A 388 -17.80 -9.37 -2.57
C VAL A 388 -16.89 -10.41 -1.94
N LEU A 389 -17.45 -11.24 -1.06
CA LEU A 389 -16.80 -12.38 -0.45
C LEU A 389 -17.21 -13.66 -1.18
N SER A 390 -16.23 -14.37 -1.76
CA SER A 390 -16.43 -15.67 -2.42
C SER A 390 -16.19 -16.79 -1.42
N MET A 391 -17.10 -17.77 -1.32
CA MET A 391 -17.02 -18.86 -0.35
C MET A 391 -16.77 -20.19 -1.05
N MET A 392 -15.85 -20.99 -0.47
CA MET A 392 -15.46 -22.33 -0.91
C MET A 392 -15.57 -23.32 0.25
N ARG A 393 -15.61 -24.62 -0.10
CA ARG A 393 -15.93 -25.70 0.85
C ARG A 393 -14.88 -26.84 0.78
N PRO A 394 -13.61 -26.60 1.16
CA PRO A 394 -12.64 -27.68 1.26
C PRO A 394 -13.05 -28.67 2.36
N LYS A 395 -12.76 -29.96 2.18
CA LYS A 395 -13.13 -31.01 3.14
C LYS A 395 -12.18 -31.09 4.33
N THR A 396 -10.91 -30.74 4.10
CA THR A 396 -9.84 -30.83 5.09
C THR A 396 -8.93 -29.60 5.05
N LEU A 397 -8.11 -29.40 6.09
CA LEU A 397 -7.07 -28.37 6.11
C LEU A 397 -6.06 -28.57 4.98
N ASP A 398 -5.67 -29.84 4.69
CA ASP A 398 -4.71 -30.15 3.62
C ASP A 398 -5.25 -29.76 2.25
N GLU A 399 -6.53 -30.04 1.98
CA GLU A 399 -7.19 -29.62 0.74
C GLU A 399 -7.25 -28.09 0.62
N ALA A 400 -7.61 -27.40 1.69
CA ALA A 400 -7.62 -25.94 1.72
C ALA A 400 -6.25 -25.35 1.42
N ILE A 401 -5.20 -25.83 2.07
CA ILE A 401 -3.81 -25.41 1.83
C ILE A 401 -3.38 -25.68 0.40
N ALA A 402 -3.70 -26.86 -0.12
CA ALA A 402 -3.39 -27.22 -1.51
C ALA A 402 -4.07 -26.26 -2.51
N MET A 403 -5.37 -25.97 -2.32
CA MET A 403 -6.09 -25.01 -3.16
C MET A 403 -5.47 -23.61 -3.10
N MET A 404 -5.14 -23.12 -1.90
CA MET A 404 -4.51 -21.82 -1.72
C MET A 404 -3.16 -21.72 -2.42
N ASN A 405 -2.35 -22.76 -2.35
CA ASN A 405 -1.01 -22.80 -2.93
C ASN A 405 -1.01 -22.92 -4.47
N THR A 406 -2.14 -23.25 -5.10
CA THR A 406 -2.27 -23.20 -6.58
C THR A 406 -2.52 -21.80 -7.10
N HIS A 407 -2.88 -20.85 -6.23
CA HIS A 407 -3.22 -19.49 -6.65
C HIS A 407 -2.00 -18.70 -7.11
N SER A 408 -2.17 -17.89 -8.15
CA SER A 408 -1.08 -17.06 -8.70
C SER A 408 -0.66 -15.89 -7.79
N TYR A 409 -1.49 -15.51 -6.83
CA TYR A 409 -1.20 -14.50 -5.81
C TYR A 409 -0.69 -15.13 -4.51
N GLY A 410 0.10 -14.37 -3.76
CA GLY A 410 0.64 -14.81 -2.48
C GLY A 410 0.83 -13.63 -1.50
N ASN A 411 -0.17 -12.73 -1.41
CA ASN A 411 -0.05 -11.55 -0.56
C ASN A 411 -0.32 -11.90 0.91
N GLY A 412 -1.51 -12.42 1.23
CA GLY A 412 -1.86 -12.76 2.60
C GLY A 412 -2.89 -13.87 2.72
N ALA A 413 -2.92 -14.49 3.90
CA ALA A 413 -3.92 -15.47 4.28
C ALA A 413 -4.11 -15.49 5.81
N SER A 414 -5.30 -15.88 6.25
CA SER A 414 -5.61 -16.00 7.67
C SER A 414 -6.28 -17.34 7.97
N ILE A 415 -5.96 -17.93 9.13
CA ILE A 415 -6.66 -19.07 9.67
C ILE A 415 -7.36 -18.70 11.00
N PHE A 416 -8.58 -19.17 11.16
CA PHE A 416 -9.34 -19.05 12.40
C PHE A 416 -9.50 -20.44 13.02
N THR A 417 -8.91 -20.67 14.18
CA THR A 417 -8.87 -21.96 14.85
C THR A 417 -8.46 -21.81 16.31
N SER A 418 -8.89 -22.72 17.16
CA SER A 418 -8.39 -22.89 18.52
C SER A 418 -7.27 -23.95 18.60
N SER A 419 -6.96 -24.65 17.47
CA SER A 419 -5.93 -25.68 17.40
C SER A 419 -4.55 -25.11 17.09
N GLY A 420 -3.62 -25.18 18.04
CA GLY A 420 -2.22 -24.83 17.79
C GLY A 420 -1.55 -25.71 16.72
N ALA A 421 -1.99 -26.97 16.56
CA ALA A 421 -1.47 -27.86 15.52
C ALA A 421 -1.88 -27.39 14.13
N ALA A 422 -3.17 -27.06 13.91
CA ALA A 422 -3.68 -26.52 12.66
C ALA A 422 -3.01 -25.18 12.30
N ALA A 423 -2.90 -24.26 13.27
CA ALA A 423 -2.21 -22.99 13.09
C ALA A 423 -0.73 -23.17 12.69
N ARG A 424 -0.02 -24.11 13.31
CA ARG A 424 1.38 -24.42 12.98
C ARG A 424 1.51 -25.03 11.59
N GLN A 425 0.66 -25.99 11.22
CA GLN A 425 0.63 -26.58 9.88
C GLN A 425 0.41 -25.52 8.83
N PHE A 426 -0.66 -24.71 8.98
CA PHE A 426 -0.98 -23.60 8.09
C PHE A 426 0.22 -22.67 7.91
N THR A 427 0.86 -22.22 9.02
CA THR A 427 1.99 -21.29 8.96
C THR A 427 3.18 -21.83 8.17
N ARG A 428 3.39 -23.17 8.18
CA ARG A 428 4.56 -23.77 7.54
C ARG A 428 4.31 -24.13 6.07
N GLU A 429 3.07 -24.41 5.70
CA GLU A 429 2.77 -24.99 4.40
C GLU A 429 2.17 -23.98 3.40
N ILE A 430 1.61 -22.86 3.88
CA ILE A 430 1.01 -21.85 3.01
C ILE A 430 2.07 -20.99 2.32
N GLN A 431 1.89 -20.75 1.02
CA GLN A 431 2.82 -19.99 0.17
C GLN A 431 2.34 -18.54 -0.01
N CYS A 432 2.41 -17.72 1.05
CA CYS A 432 2.16 -16.30 0.94
C CYS A 432 2.99 -15.50 1.96
N GLY A 433 3.12 -14.19 1.72
CA GLY A 433 4.06 -13.34 2.44
C GLY A 433 3.61 -12.92 3.83
N MET A 434 2.30 -12.82 4.07
CA MET A 434 1.74 -12.31 5.33
C MET A 434 0.64 -13.24 5.85
N LEU A 435 0.80 -13.73 7.07
CA LEU A 435 -0.12 -14.71 7.67
C LEU A 435 -0.76 -14.18 8.94
N GLY A 436 -2.06 -14.47 9.12
CA GLY A 436 -2.83 -14.21 10.33
C GLY A 436 -3.29 -15.49 11.00
N ILE A 437 -3.16 -15.55 12.34
CA ILE A 437 -3.79 -16.57 13.16
C ILE A 437 -4.81 -15.85 14.03
N ASN A 438 -6.10 -16.10 13.79
CA ASN A 438 -7.22 -15.40 14.43
C ASN A 438 -7.19 -13.87 14.21
N VAL A 439 -6.60 -13.43 13.08
CA VAL A 439 -6.51 -12.03 12.66
C VAL A 439 -7.05 -11.92 11.23
N GLY A 440 -8.08 -11.11 11.01
CA GLY A 440 -8.74 -10.97 9.70
C GLY A 440 -7.93 -10.22 8.64
N VAL A 441 -7.06 -9.29 9.07
CA VAL A 441 -6.20 -8.47 8.19
C VAL A 441 -4.77 -8.53 8.72
N PRO A 442 -3.93 -9.47 8.25
CA PRO A 442 -2.56 -9.64 8.75
C PRO A 442 -1.58 -8.61 8.16
N ALA A 443 -2.00 -7.34 8.06
CA ALA A 443 -1.13 -6.26 7.62
C ALA A 443 -0.07 -5.94 8.70
N PRO A 444 1.23 -5.94 8.36
CA PRO A 444 2.28 -5.72 9.33
C PRO A 444 2.27 -4.27 9.83
N MET A 445 2.77 -4.08 11.04
CA MET A 445 3.09 -2.76 11.57
C MET A 445 4.36 -2.21 10.91
N ALA A 446 4.59 -0.89 11.02
CA ALA A 446 5.70 -0.18 10.35
C ALA A 446 7.11 -0.79 10.58
N LEU A 447 7.28 -1.56 11.66
CA LEU A 447 8.54 -2.24 12.00
C LEU A 447 8.86 -3.44 11.10
N PHE A 448 7.84 -4.01 10.45
CA PHE A 448 7.96 -5.17 9.58
C PHE A 448 7.60 -4.81 8.15
N SER A 449 8.24 -5.47 7.20
CA SER A 449 8.02 -5.21 5.79
C SER A 449 6.65 -5.74 5.33
N PHE A 450 6.01 -5.00 4.43
CA PHE A 450 4.81 -5.44 3.73
C PHE A 450 5.22 -6.37 2.59
N SER A 451 5.22 -7.68 2.86
CA SER A 451 5.76 -8.69 1.95
C SER A 451 4.65 -9.41 1.18
N GLY A 452 4.82 -9.54 -0.12
CA GLY A 452 3.99 -10.37 -0.99
C GLY A 452 4.86 -11.38 -1.73
N TRP A 453 4.28 -12.54 -2.07
CA TRP A 453 4.91 -13.56 -2.88
C TRP A 453 4.24 -13.67 -4.25
N ASN A 454 4.85 -14.40 -5.17
CA ASN A 454 4.31 -14.67 -6.50
C ASN A 454 3.92 -13.36 -7.23
N ARG A 455 2.76 -13.30 -7.89
CA ARG A 455 2.29 -12.09 -8.61
C ARG A 455 1.79 -10.95 -7.72
N SER A 456 1.87 -11.12 -6.40
CA SER A 456 1.57 -10.03 -5.46
C SER A 456 2.76 -9.12 -5.19
N PHE A 457 3.96 -9.48 -5.64
CA PHE A 457 5.15 -8.63 -5.50
C PHE A 457 6.17 -8.90 -6.61
N PHE A 458 6.81 -7.83 -7.09
CA PHE A 458 7.89 -7.86 -8.06
C PHE A 458 9.06 -7.04 -7.52
N GLY A 459 10.22 -7.65 -7.35
CA GLY A 459 11.43 -7.09 -6.73
C GLY A 459 11.93 -7.96 -5.59
N ASP A 460 13.00 -7.53 -4.91
CA ASP A 460 13.63 -8.30 -3.82
C ASP A 460 13.33 -7.74 -2.43
N LEU A 461 13.41 -6.41 -2.27
CA LEU A 461 13.21 -5.71 -1.01
C LEU A 461 11.79 -5.16 -0.93
N HIS A 462 11.06 -5.55 0.12
CA HIS A 462 9.67 -5.15 0.33
C HIS A 462 9.54 -3.72 0.87
N VAL A 463 8.30 -3.24 0.87
CA VAL A 463 7.97 -1.87 1.29
C VAL A 463 8.00 -1.77 2.81
N GLN A 464 8.45 -0.64 3.34
CA GLN A 464 8.57 -0.30 4.76
C GLN A 464 9.50 -1.22 5.59
N GLY A 465 9.57 -1.01 6.91
CA GLY A 465 10.44 -1.77 7.79
C GLY A 465 11.92 -1.62 7.44
N LEU A 466 12.72 -2.57 7.88
CA LEU A 466 14.17 -2.55 7.62
C LEU A 466 14.51 -2.76 6.14
N GLU A 467 13.72 -3.56 5.41
CA GLU A 467 13.90 -3.74 3.98
C GLU A 467 13.68 -2.44 3.20
N GLY A 468 12.75 -1.58 3.65
CA GLY A 468 12.59 -0.24 3.09
C GLY A 468 13.85 0.63 3.25
N VAL A 469 14.53 0.54 4.41
CA VAL A 469 15.82 1.21 4.61
C VAL A 469 16.89 0.63 3.67
N MET A 470 16.93 -0.68 3.50
CA MET A 470 17.85 -1.36 2.57
C MET A 470 17.58 -0.97 1.12
N PHE A 471 16.31 -0.84 0.74
CA PHE A 471 15.91 -0.44 -0.59
C PHE A 471 16.39 0.97 -0.95
N TYR A 472 16.30 1.91 -0.01
CA TYR A 472 16.67 3.31 -0.21
C TYR A 472 18.14 3.62 0.14
N THR A 473 18.96 2.61 0.43
CA THR A 473 20.37 2.77 0.70
C THR A 473 21.23 1.78 -0.07
N ARG A 474 22.50 2.09 -0.24
CA ARG A 474 23.54 1.17 -0.71
C ARG A 474 24.62 1.01 0.34
N GLN A 475 25.22 -0.16 0.37
CA GLN A 475 26.33 -0.45 1.26
C GLN A 475 27.66 -0.07 0.62
N LYS A 476 28.53 0.56 1.42
CA LYS A 476 29.95 0.74 1.12
C LYS A 476 30.74 -0.03 2.15
N VAL A 477 31.71 -0.82 1.73
CA VAL A 477 32.66 -1.51 2.60
C VAL A 477 33.97 -0.77 2.55
N VAL A 478 34.53 -0.47 3.72
CA VAL A 478 35.83 0.19 3.88
C VAL A 478 36.77 -0.74 4.63
N LEU A 479 37.87 -1.09 4.01
CA LEU A 479 38.97 -1.81 4.63
C LEU A 479 40.08 -0.82 4.90
N SER A 480 40.57 -0.77 6.14
CA SER A 480 41.64 0.13 6.57
C SER A 480 42.82 -0.65 7.09
N ARG A 481 43.99 -0.37 6.60
CA ARG A 481 45.27 -0.90 7.13
C ARG A 481 46.14 0.25 7.59
N TRP A 482 46.61 0.18 8.82
CA TRP A 482 47.54 1.16 9.42
C TRP A 482 48.80 0.44 9.85
N ASP A 483 49.82 0.40 8.96
CA ASP A 483 51.09 -0.23 9.23
C ASP A 483 51.88 0.62 10.25
N LYS A 484 52.23 0.02 11.39
CA LYS A 484 52.99 0.67 12.45
C LYS A 484 54.43 1.06 12.01
N ASN A 485 54.96 0.37 11.02
CA ASN A 485 56.30 0.55 10.49
C ASN A 485 56.34 1.36 9.19
N TYR A 486 55.19 1.91 8.77
CA TYR A 486 55.11 2.71 7.55
C TYR A 486 55.91 4.00 7.72
N VAL A 487 57.01 4.09 7.02
CA VAL A 487 57.81 5.33 6.89
C VAL A 487 57.53 5.90 5.50
N ARG A 488 57.02 7.12 5.47
CA ARG A 488 56.75 7.85 4.22
C ARG A 488 58.09 8.10 3.49
N SER A 489 58.29 7.45 2.36
CA SER A 489 59.55 7.59 1.59
C SER A 489 59.57 8.78 0.63
N GLN A 490 58.39 9.32 0.27
CA GLN A 490 58.27 10.49 -0.62
C GLN A 490 57.08 11.36 -0.22
N GLY A 491 57.16 12.68 -0.50
CA GLY A 491 56.03 13.62 -0.33
C GLY A 491 54.89 13.33 -1.26
N TRP A 492 53.72 13.75 -0.85
CA TRP A 492 52.52 13.80 -1.75
C TRP A 492 52.77 14.82 -2.82
#